data_54c3a92e8ec7645aef40388faa4877fc
#
_entry.id   54c3a92e8ec7645aef40388faa4877fc
#
_cell.length_a   1.000
_cell.length_b   1.000
_cell.length_c   1.000
_cell.angle_alpha   90.00
_cell.angle_beta   90.00
_cell.angle_gamma   90.00
#
_symmetry.space_group_name_H-M   'P 1'
#
loop_
_entity.id
_entity.type
_entity.pdbx_description
1 polymer ?
#
loop_
_entity_poly.entity_id
_entity_poly.type
_entity_poly.pdbx_seq_one_letter_code
_entity_poly.pdbx_strand_id
1 'polypeptide(L)'
;MTNKQKSYIECGNKAINIAQNTDCLNNKIQELSLLTKSIENQELLVPVIGGFSSGKSSLINNFLGSKVLEISVAPQTAIATELRYSQDEKIEAIKDDDSIEIFDINDLKKVEEKAQAYNHIKLYLKNQKLKEIEPIVLVDMPGFNAPIDTHNKAILRYMPSGVYFIALLSGADEKTITKTYITELNGIYARGKEFQLCISKTNMLPQSDIEQIKSYAKKTLEMEFGYSKDIELLDDNSGAKLEKILKDIDIESLFESIYKPHISMNLKEMESTINTTISALRYDKQDAINAIEVKSSLLLMCYLM
;
A
#
# COMPACT_ATOMS: atom_id res chain seq x y z
N MET A 1 -2.13 -6.39 13.87
CA MET A 1 -3.25 -6.98 13.12
C MET A 1 -4.52 -6.25 13.49
N THR A 2 -5.24 -5.69 12.51
CA THR A 2 -6.46 -4.89 12.69
C THR A 2 -7.69 -5.75 13.03
N ASN A 3 -8.79 -5.14 13.50
CA ASN A 3 -10.03 -5.88 13.80
C ASN A 3 -10.67 -6.42 12.52
N LYS A 4 -10.68 -5.64 11.43
CA LYS A 4 -11.18 -6.09 10.12
C LYS A 4 -10.36 -7.24 9.57
N GLN A 5 -9.03 -7.16 9.67
CA GLN A 5 -8.15 -8.24 9.24
C GLN A 5 -8.47 -9.55 9.97
N LYS A 6 -8.62 -9.51 11.31
CA LYS A 6 -9.02 -10.67 12.11
C LYS A 6 -10.38 -11.24 11.67
N SER A 7 -11.38 -10.36 11.50
CA SER A 7 -12.73 -10.77 11.06
C SER A 7 -12.69 -11.46 9.70
N TYR A 8 -11.91 -10.95 8.74
CA TYR A 8 -11.78 -11.56 7.41
C TYR A 8 -11.02 -12.88 7.44
N ILE A 9 -10.00 -13.03 8.28
CA ILE A 9 -9.31 -14.31 8.51
C ILE A 9 -10.28 -15.33 9.11
N GLU A 10 -11.06 -14.95 10.11
CA GLU A 10 -12.08 -15.84 10.70
C GLU A 10 -13.14 -16.27 9.67
N CYS A 11 -13.59 -15.33 8.83
CA CYS A 11 -14.52 -15.64 7.75
C CYS A 11 -13.90 -16.61 6.74
N GLY A 12 -12.67 -16.37 6.32
CA GLY A 12 -11.92 -17.25 5.42
C GLY A 12 -11.76 -18.65 6.00
N ASN A 13 -11.38 -18.78 7.27
CA ASN A 13 -11.23 -20.07 7.95
C ASN A 13 -12.56 -20.83 8.08
N LYS A 14 -13.68 -20.12 8.35
CA LYS A 14 -15.01 -20.72 8.35
C LYS A 14 -15.39 -21.22 6.96
N ALA A 15 -15.13 -20.42 5.91
CA ALA A 15 -15.40 -20.81 4.53
C ALA A 15 -14.57 -22.04 4.10
N ILE A 16 -13.28 -22.09 4.48
CA ILE A 16 -12.41 -23.27 4.25
C ILE A 16 -12.98 -24.50 4.94
N ASN A 17 -13.40 -24.40 6.21
CA ASN A 17 -13.99 -25.50 6.95
C ASN A 17 -15.29 -26.01 6.29
N ILE A 18 -16.14 -25.10 5.81
CA ILE A 18 -17.34 -25.47 5.05
C ILE A 18 -16.96 -26.21 3.76
N ALA A 19 -15.98 -25.70 3.02
CA ALA A 19 -15.54 -26.31 1.77
C ALA A 19 -14.95 -27.72 1.99
N GLN A 20 -14.15 -27.91 3.03
CA GLN A 20 -13.57 -29.21 3.41
C GLN A 20 -14.64 -30.27 3.78
N ASN A 21 -15.79 -29.83 4.28
CA ASN A 21 -16.91 -30.70 4.66
C ASN A 21 -18.03 -30.75 3.61
N THR A 22 -17.76 -30.30 2.37
CA THR A 22 -18.76 -30.21 1.31
C THR A 22 -18.14 -30.55 -0.03
N ASP A 23 -18.35 -31.77 -0.54
CA ASP A 23 -17.68 -32.30 -1.73
C ASP A 23 -17.76 -31.39 -2.96
N CYS A 24 -18.89 -30.73 -3.19
CA CYS A 24 -19.05 -29.82 -4.32
C CYS A 24 -18.20 -28.53 -4.23
N LEU A 25 -17.55 -28.28 -3.09
CA LEU A 25 -16.69 -27.11 -2.85
C LEU A 25 -15.21 -27.44 -2.74
N ASN A 26 -14.78 -28.68 -2.96
CA ASN A 26 -13.40 -29.09 -2.83
C ASN A 26 -12.42 -28.25 -3.66
N ASN A 27 -12.84 -27.78 -4.85
CA ASN A 27 -12.07 -26.91 -5.72
C ASN A 27 -11.83 -25.51 -5.16
N LYS A 28 -12.61 -25.06 -4.15
CA LYS A 28 -12.48 -23.74 -3.52
C LYS A 28 -11.49 -23.71 -2.35
N ILE A 29 -11.09 -24.85 -1.81
CA ILE A 29 -10.22 -24.92 -0.61
C ILE A 29 -8.89 -24.21 -0.84
N GLN A 30 -8.25 -24.46 -1.99
CA GLN A 30 -6.95 -23.86 -2.31
C GLN A 30 -7.06 -22.34 -2.48
N GLU A 31 -8.06 -21.86 -3.22
CA GLU A 31 -8.30 -20.43 -3.45
C GLU A 31 -8.56 -19.69 -2.14
N LEU A 32 -9.45 -20.21 -1.29
CA LEU A 32 -9.75 -19.63 0.02
C LEU A 32 -8.52 -19.63 0.94
N SER A 33 -7.71 -20.69 0.90
CA SER A 33 -6.49 -20.77 1.71
C SER A 33 -5.46 -19.74 1.27
N LEU A 34 -5.30 -19.51 -0.04
CA LEU A 34 -4.42 -18.48 -0.58
C LEU A 34 -4.93 -17.07 -0.22
N LEU A 35 -6.24 -16.82 -0.35
CA LEU A 35 -6.85 -15.56 0.03
C LEU A 35 -6.65 -15.28 1.54
N THR A 36 -6.93 -16.25 2.40
CA THR A 36 -6.75 -16.10 3.85
C THR A 36 -5.30 -15.79 4.22
N LYS A 37 -4.33 -16.50 3.63
CA LYS A 37 -2.90 -16.21 3.81
C LYS A 37 -2.51 -14.84 3.31
N SER A 38 -3.08 -14.37 2.20
CA SER A 38 -2.81 -13.02 1.70
C SER A 38 -3.31 -11.95 2.65
N ILE A 39 -4.46 -12.18 3.31
CA ILE A 39 -4.99 -11.30 4.35
C ILE A 39 -4.08 -11.28 5.58
N GLU A 40 -3.61 -12.45 6.02
CA GLU A 40 -2.71 -12.58 7.19
C GLU A 40 -1.41 -11.81 7.01
N ASN A 41 -0.83 -11.88 5.81
CA ASN A 41 0.47 -11.32 5.49
C ASN A 41 0.40 -9.95 4.79
N GLN A 42 -0.79 -9.33 4.75
CA GLN A 42 -0.96 -8.06 4.04
C GLN A 42 -0.20 -6.93 4.71
N GLU A 43 0.70 -6.37 3.95
CA GLU A 43 1.33 -5.08 4.20
C GLU A 43 0.61 -3.98 3.41
N LEU A 44 0.51 -2.80 4.00
CA LEU A 44 -0.10 -1.63 3.36
C LEU A 44 1.01 -0.72 2.84
N LEU A 45 1.32 -0.82 1.56
CA LEU A 45 2.36 0.00 0.94
C LEU A 45 1.89 1.45 0.83
N VAL A 46 2.68 2.37 1.41
CA VAL A 46 2.44 3.82 1.35
C VAL A 46 3.63 4.50 0.67
N PRO A 47 3.58 4.65 -0.67
CA PRO A 47 4.60 5.32 -1.43
C PRO A 47 4.66 6.82 -1.12
N VAL A 48 5.89 7.34 -0.92
CA VAL A 48 6.18 8.76 -0.84
C VAL A 48 6.67 9.21 -2.21
N ILE A 49 5.87 10.02 -2.90
CA ILE A 49 6.10 10.48 -4.28
C ILE A 49 6.37 11.97 -4.35
N GLY A 50 6.98 12.42 -5.41
CA GLY A 50 7.27 13.85 -5.64
C GLY A 50 8.48 14.03 -6.57
N GLY A 51 8.73 15.26 -6.95
CA GLY A 51 9.86 15.65 -7.79
C GLY A 51 11.21 15.23 -7.21
N PHE A 52 12.24 15.25 -8.03
CA PHE A 52 13.61 15.14 -7.54
C PHE A 52 13.88 16.31 -6.56
N SER A 53 14.62 16.07 -5.51
CA SER A 53 14.88 17.06 -4.45
C SER A 53 13.63 17.56 -3.67
N SER A 54 12.44 16.98 -3.84
CA SER A 54 11.27 17.37 -3.05
C SER A 54 11.36 17.04 -1.56
N GLY A 55 12.42 16.35 -1.12
CA GLY A 55 12.70 16.04 0.29
C GLY A 55 12.08 14.74 0.80
N LYS A 56 11.74 13.77 -0.08
CA LYS A 56 11.17 12.46 0.28
C LYS A 56 12.02 11.71 1.30
N SER A 57 13.27 11.38 0.93
CA SER A 57 14.19 10.65 1.80
C SER A 57 14.54 11.43 3.07
N SER A 58 14.60 12.77 3.00
CA SER A 58 14.80 13.63 4.18
C SER A 58 13.61 13.54 5.14
N LEU A 59 12.38 13.58 4.64
CA LEU A 59 11.16 13.45 5.44
C LEU A 59 11.11 12.08 6.13
N ILE A 60 11.43 11.01 5.41
CA ILE A 60 11.48 9.65 5.94
C ILE A 60 12.58 9.52 6.99
N ASN A 61 13.80 10.05 6.75
CA ASN A 61 14.87 10.06 7.73
C ASN A 61 14.48 10.82 9.02
N ASN A 62 13.79 11.95 8.88
CA ASN A 62 13.28 12.72 10.02
C ASN A 62 12.23 11.92 10.80
N PHE A 63 11.35 11.19 10.12
CA PHE A 63 10.40 10.27 10.74
C PHE A 63 11.13 9.15 11.49
N LEU A 64 12.13 8.52 10.89
CA LEU A 64 12.93 7.46 11.51
C LEU A 64 13.77 7.95 12.70
N GLY A 65 14.08 9.26 12.75
CA GLY A 65 14.97 9.85 13.75
C GLY A 65 16.44 9.54 13.51
N SER A 66 16.80 9.02 12.32
CA SER A 66 18.17 8.66 11.93
C SER A 66 18.36 8.80 10.42
N LYS A 67 19.59 9.06 9.97
CA LYS A 67 19.94 9.12 8.55
C LYS A 67 20.18 7.70 8.04
N VAL A 68 19.14 7.06 7.58
CA VAL A 68 19.19 5.71 7.01
C VAL A 68 19.28 5.77 5.49
N LEU A 69 18.40 6.58 4.88
CA LEU A 69 18.39 6.77 3.43
C LEU A 69 19.43 7.83 3.03
N GLU A 70 20.27 7.53 2.03
CA GLU A 70 21.15 8.56 1.48
C GLU A 70 20.33 9.63 0.77
N ILE A 71 20.66 10.91 1.06
CA ILE A 71 20.09 12.03 0.33
C ILE A 71 20.94 12.16 -0.93
N SER A 72 20.57 11.40 -1.95
CA SER A 72 21.29 11.39 -3.22
C SER A 72 21.19 12.75 -3.92
N VAL A 73 22.35 13.30 -4.29
CA VAL A 73 22.44 14.50 -5.14
C VAL A 73 22.34 14.13 -6.63
N ALA A 74 22.43 12.84 -6.95
CA ALA A 74 22.41 12.35 -8.33
C ALA A 74 21.13 11.53 -8.61
N PRO A 75 20.32 11.90 -9.64
CA PRO A 75 19.10 11.17 -9.99
C PRO A 75 19.34 9.74 -10.48
N GLN A 76 20.59 9.37 -10.78
CA GLN A 76 20.94 8.13 -11.47
C GLN A 76 20.95 6.88 -10.58
N THR A 77 20.91 7.04 -9.24
CA THR A 77 21.04 5.94 -8.27
C THR A 77 19.77 5.70 -7.45
N ALA A 78 18.69 6.40 -7.75
CA ALA A 78 17.46 6.27 -6.98
C ALA A 78 16.74 4.95 -7.31
N ILE A 79 16.63 4.08 -6.30
CA ILE A 79 15.87 2.84 -6.34
C ILE A 79 14.71 2.92 -5.34
N ALA A 80 13.57 2.32 -5.67
CA ALA A 80 12.45 2.26 -4.74
C ALA A 80 12.85 1.44 -3.51
N THR A 81 12.67 2.01 -2.32
CA THR A 81 13.09 1.43 -1.04
C THR A 81 11.89 1.26 -0.11
N GLU A 82 11.55 0.01 0.19
CA GLU A 82 10.51 -0.33 1.15
C GLU A 82 11.11 -0.43 2.56
N LEU A 83 10.55 0.30 3.53
CA LEU A 83 11.04 0.35 4.92
C LEU A 83 10.17 -0.51 5.83
N ARG A 84 10.76 -1.49 6.47
CA ARG A 84 10.11 -2.48 7.33
C ARG A 84 10.73 -2.54 8.70
N TYR A 85 9.90 -2.83 9.69
CA TYR A 85 10.42 -3.19 11.00
C TYR A 85 10.95 -4.63 11.02
N SER A 86 12.12 -4.83 11.64
CA SER A 86 12.64 -6.16 12.00
C SER A 86 13.56 -6.04 13.21
N GLN A 87 13.69 -7.12 13.99
CA GLN A 87 14.72 -7.24 15.01
C GLN A 87 16.11 -7.49 14.38
N ASP A 88 16.13 -8.19 13.23
CA ASP A 88 17.33 -8.49 12.46
C ASP A 88 17.40 -7.52 11.27
N GLU A 89 18.37 -6.61 11.33
CA GLU A 89 18.58 -5.60 10.29
C GLU A 89 19.26 -6.22 9.08
N LYS A 90 18.72 -5.97 7.90
CA LYS A 90 19.26 -6.45 6.62
C LYS A 90 18.68 -5.68 5.44
N ILE A 91 19.30 -5.86 4.29
CA ILE A 91 18.79 -5.40 3.00
C ILE A 91 18.46 -6.63 2.16
N GLU A 92 17.27 -6.66 1.59
CA GLU A 92 16.90 -7.58 0.52
C GLU A 92 16.80 -6.79 -0.78
N ALA A 93 17.69 -7.06 -1.73
CA ALA A 93 17.66 -6.47 -3.06
C ALA A 93 16.97 -7.45 -4.03
N ILE A 94 15.86 -7.01 -4.60
CA ILE A 94 14.99 -7.83 -5.44
C ILE A 94 15.28 -7.51 -6.90
N LYS A 95 15.58 -8.54 -7.71
CA LYS A 95 15.80 -8.41 -9.15
C LYS A 95 14.49 -8.48 -9.93
N ASP A 96 14.58 -8.24 -11.25
CA ASP A 96 13.42 -8.28 -12.14
C ASP A 96 12.82 -9.69 -12.30
N ASP A 97 13.58 -10.74 -11.99
CA ASP A 97 13.15 -12.15 -11.97
C ASP A 97 12.65 -12.63 -10.59
N ASP A 98 12.40 -11.68 -9.66
CA ASP A 98 12.03 -11.92 -8.26
C ASP A 98 13.08 -12.65 -7.43
N SER A 99 14.30 -12.87 -7.93
CA SER A 99 15.39 -13.39 -7.13
C SER A 99 15.86 -12.34 -6.11
N ILE A 100 16.29 -12.82 -4.94
CA ILE A 100 16.62 -11.99 -3.79
C ILE A 100 18.11 -12.13 -3.48
N GLU A 101 18.80 -11.00 -3.39
CA GLU A 101 20.13 -10.91 -2.81
C GLU A 101 20.05 -10.25 -1.43
N ILE A 102 20.70 -10.85 -0.43
CA ILE A 102 20.69 -10.36 0.95
C ILE A 102 22.03 -9.69 1.26
N PHE A 103 21.98 -8.50 1.84
CA PHE A 103 23.14 -7.72 2.24
C PHE A 103 23.05 -7.28 3.69
N ASP A 104 24.19 -6.98 4.29
CA ASP A 104 24.29 -6.30 5.58
C ASP A 104 23.73 -4.88 5.47
N ILE A 105 23.14 -4.37 6.55
CA ILE A 105 22.58 -3.02 6.59
C ILE A 105 23.60 -1.93 6.24
N ASN A 106 24.85 -2.14 6.56
CA ASN A 106 25.95 -1.21 6.28
C ASN A 106 26.37 -1.16 4.80
N ASP A 107 25.86 -2.09 3.98
CA ASP A 107 26.16 -2.17 2.55
C ASP A 107 25.15 -1.40 1.68
N LEU A 108 24.23 -0.62 2.27
CA LEU A 108 23.18 0.10 1.54
C LEU A 108 23.76 0.92 0.37
N LYS A 109 24.83 1.65 0.59
CA LYS A 109 25.49 2.44 -0.46
C LYS A 109 25.97 1.59 -1.64
N LYS A 110 26.54 0.41 -1.36
CA LYS A 110 26.99 -0.52 -2.41
C LYS A 110 25.82 -1.07 -3.23
N VAL A 111 24.65 -1.26 -2.59
CA VAL A 111 23.43 -1.70 -3.26
C VAL A 111 22.87 -0.58 -4.13
N GLU A 112 22.84 0.66 -3.62
CA GLU A 112 22.38 1.83 -4.37
C GLU A 112 23.27 2.15 -5.58
N GLU A 113 24.59 1.96 -5.47
CA GLU A 113 25.52 2.09 -6.61
C GLU A 113 25.20 1.10 -7.75
N LYS A 114 24.55 -0.02 -7.43
CA LYS A 114 24.08 -1.06 -8.37
C LYS A 114 22.57 -1.01 -8.61
N ALA A 115 21.92 0.11 -8.33
CA ALA A 115 20.45 0.25 -8.38
C ALA A 115 19.80 -0.29 -9.67
N GLN A 116 20.49 -0.15 -10.83
CA GLN A 116 19.99 -0.63 -12.12
C GLN A 116 19.85 -2.16 -12.22
N ALA A 117 20.58 -2.91 -11.38
CA ALA A 117 20.51 -4.37 -11.34
C ALA A 117 19.28 -4.88 -10.56
N TYR A 118 18.60 -4.00 -9.84
CA TYR A 118 17.49 -4.37 -8.96
C TYR A 118 16.20 -3.67 -9.37
N ASN A 119 15.09 -4.32 -9.08
CA ASN A 119 13.76 -3.75 -9.24
C ASN A 119 13.43 -2.80 -8.09
N HIS A 120 13.69 -3.25 -6.86
CA HIS A 120 13.52 -2.48 -5.62
C HIS A 120 14.34 -3.13 -4.50
N ILE A 121 14.42 -2.43 -3.37
CA ILE A 121 15.02 -2.96 -2.14
C ILE A 121 14.03 -2.95 -0.99
N LYS A 122 14.17 -3.92 -0.08
CA LYS A 122 13.49 -3.97 1.21
C LYS A 122 14.51 -3.76 2.29
N LEU A 123 14.32 -2.72 3.07
CA LEU A 123 15.21 -2.32 4.15
C LEU A 123 14.56 -2.69 5.48
N TYR A 124 15.13 -3.67 6.16
CA TYR A 124 14.67 -4.14 7.46
C TYR A 124 15.45 -3.44 8.57
N LEU A 125 14.76 -2.71 9.44
CA LEU A 125 15.35 -1.85 10.44
C LEU A 125 14.77 -2.13 11.83
N LYS A 126 15.62 -2.12 12.85
CA LYS A 126 15.21 -2.14 14.25
C LYS A 126 14.81 -0.73 14.71
N ASN A 127 13.73 -0.23 14.15
CA ASN A 127 13.24 1.13 14.41
C ASN A 127 11.84 1.07 15.02
N GLN A 128 11.68 1.67 16.21
CA GLN A 128 10.42 1.62 16.96
C GLN A 128 9.27 2.32 16.21
N LYS A 129 9.55 3.39 15.47
CA LYS A 129 8.51 4.10 14.71
C LYS A 129 7.95 3.29 13.55
N LEU A 130 8.81 2.48 12.88
CA LEU A 130 8.34 1.54 11.87
C LEU A 130 7.45 0.47 12.49
N LYS A 131 7.79 -0.03 13.68
CA LYS A 131 6.95 -0.98 14.41
C LYS A 131 5.58 -0.41 14.77
N GLU A 132 5.54 0.86 15.17
CA GLU A 132 4.29 1.52 15.59
C GLU A 132 3.32 1.78 14.44
N ILE A 133 3.79 1.86 13.22
CA ILE A 133 2.94 2.05 12.02
C ILE A 133 2.56 0.75 11.32
N GLU A 134 3.04 -0.42 11.79
CA GLU A 134 2.59 -1.69 11.21
C GLU A 134 1.06 -1.80 11.17
N PRO A 135 0.46 -2.27 10.08
CA PRO A 135 1.05 -2.94 8.90
C PRO A 135 1.45 -2.00 7.75
N ILE A 136 1.59 -0.70 7.99
CA ILE A 136 2.04 0.25 6.97
C ILE A 136 3.53 0.02 6.68
N VAL A 137 3.86 -0.04 5.38
CA VAL A 137 5.23 -0.03 4.86
C VAL A 137 5.42 1.24 4.06
N LEU A 138 6.30 2.12 4.56
CA LEU A 138 6.71 3.31 3.81
C LEU A 138 7.58 2.89 2.63
N VAL A 139 7.36 3.53 1.48
CA VAL A 139 8.19 3.32 0.30
C VAL A 139 8.77 4.66 -0.14
N ASP A 140 10.11 4.78 -0.07
CA ASP A 140 10.82 5.91 -0.70
C ASP A 140 10.88 5.69 -2.21
N MET A 141 10.22 6.55 -2.96
CA MET A 141 10.12 6.43 -4.43
C MET A 141 11.19 7.26 -5.14
N PRO A 142 11.70 6.81 -6.29
CA PRO A 142 12.46 7.67 -7.18
C PRO A 142 11.69 8.95 -7.52
N GLY A 143 12.39 10.09 -7.63
CA GLY A 143 11.74 11.33 -8.05
C GLY A 143 11.18 11.26 -9.47
N PHE A 144 10.20 12.08 -9.82
CA PHE A 144 9.57 12.12 -11.15
C PHE A 144 10.56 12.43 -12.30
N ASN A 145 11.71 13.04 -11.98
CA ASN A 145 12.78 13.34 -12.93
C ASN A 145 13.96 12.34 -12.86
N ALA A 146 13.76 11.17 -12.21
CA ALA A 146 14.75 10.09 -12.25
C ALA A 146 14.87 9.50 -13.67
N PRO A 147 15.95 8.75 -13.97
CA PRO A 147 16.06 8.06 -15.25
C PRO A 147 14.81 7.27 -15.57
N ILE A 148 14.36 7.35 -16.83
CA ILE A 148 13.06 6.81 -17.29
C ILE A 148 12.86 5.35 -16.85
N ASP A 149 13.91 4.53 -16.93
CA ASP A 149 13.80 3.10 -16.63
C ASP A 149 13.53 2.82 -15.14
N THR A 150 14.26 3.48 -14.23
CA THR A 150 14.07 3.29 -12.77
C THR A 150 12.76 3.88 -12.27
N HIS A 151 12.38 5.04 -12.79
CA HIS A 151 11.09 5.66 -12.48
C HIS A 151 9.93 4.79 -12.99
N ASN A 152 9.98 4.31 -14.23
CA ASN A 152 8.94 3.44 -14.79
C ASN A 152 8.81 2.13 -14.01
N LYS A 153 9.91 1.46 -13.63
CA LYS A 153 9.87 0.26 -12.80
C LYS A 153 9.15 0.52 -11.48
N ALA A 154 9.51 1.60 -10.78
CA ALA A 154 8.87 1.96 -9.53
C ALA A 154 7.37 2.28 -9.70
N ILE A 155 6.99 3.04 -10.74
CA ILE A 155 5.59 3.34 -11.04
C ILE A 155 4.79 2.07 -11.35
N LEU A 156 5.29 1.23 -12.24
CA LEU A 156 4.60 -0.01 -12.63
C LEU A 156 4.35 -0.93 -11.44
N ARG A 157 5.25 -0.93 -10.44
CA ARG A 157 5.11 -1.73 -9.23
C ARG A 157 4.18 -1.06 -8.20
N TYR A 158 4.42 0.20 -7.86
CA TYR A 158 3.81 0.82 -6.69
C TYR A 158 2.50 1.56 -6.97
N MET A 159 2.22 1.97 -8.20
CA MET A 159 0.92 2.56 -8.54
C MET A 159 -0.25 1.57 -8.36
N PRO A 160 -0.15 0.29 -8.76
CA PRO A 160 -1.20 -0.69 -8.48
C PRO A 160 -1.24 -1.14 -7.02
N SER A 161 -0.07 -1.37 -6.39
CA SER A 161 0.05 -1.99 -5.08
C SER A 161 -0.01 -1.00 -3.90
N GLY A 162 0.31 0.27 -4.11
CA GLY A 162 0.14 1.32 -3.11
C GLY A 162 -1.32 1.48 -2.73
N VAL A 163 -1.59 1.61 -1.44
CA VAL A 163 -2.96 1.75 -0.92
C VAL A 163 -3.31 3.19 -0.56
N TYR A 164 -2.31 3.97 -0.21
CA TYR A 164 -2.38 5.38 0.11
C TYR A 164 -1.05 6.05 -0.29
N PHE A 165 -1.05 7.31 -0.70
CA PHE A 165 0.15 7.98 -1.20
C PHE A 165 0.44 9.28 -0.43
N ILE A 166 1.71 9.53 -0.15
CA ILE A 166 2.18 10.82 0.37
C ILE A 166 2.83 11.57 -0.79
N ALA A 167 2.21 12.65 -1.24
CA ALA A 167 2.67 13.43 -2.39
C ALA A 167 3.38 14.68 -1.91
N LEU A 168 4.68 14.83 -2.22
CA LEU A 168 5.49 15.98 -1.84
C LEU A 168 5.67 16.96 -3.00
N LEU A 169 5.22 18.20 -2.80
CA LEU A 169 5.51 19.34 -3.65
C LEU A 169 6.60 20.19 -2.97
N SER A 170 7.71 20.42 -3.63
CA SER A 170 8.75 21.30 -3.09
C SER A 170 8.33 22.77 -3.20
N GLY A 171 8.11 23.42 -2.06
CA GLY A 171 7.78 24.85 -2.04
C GLY A 171 8.92 25.72 -2.56
N ALA A 172 10.17 25.31 -2.35
CA ALA A 172 11.34 26.06 -2.78
C ALA A 172 11.64 25.90 -4.29
N ASP A 173 11.49 24.67 -4.83
CA ASP A 173 11.90 24.35 -6.20
C ASP A 173 10.71 24.36 -7.18
N GLU A 174 9.50 24.01 -6.70
CA GLU A 174 8.30 23.85 -7.51
C GLU A 174 7.16 24.69 -6.93
N LYS A 175 7.13 25.98 -7.23
CA LYS A 175 6.09 26.91 -6.73
C LYS A 175 4.68 26.60 -7.25
N THR A 176 4.54 25.71 -8.24
CA THR A 176 3.28 25.33 -8.87
C THR A 176 3.23 23.83 -9.14
N ILE A 177 2.02 23.29 -9.16
CA ILE A 177 1.80 21.89 -9.58
C ILE A 177 1.96 21.82 -11.10
N THR A 178 3.00 21.10 -11.56
CA THR A 178 3.31 20.93 -12.98
C THR A 178 2.35 19.92 -13.65
N LYS A 179 2.29 19.92 -14.99
CA LYS A 179 1.53 18.91 -15.74
C LYS A 179 1.99 17.49 -15.44
N THR A 180 3.30 17.27 -15.32
CA THR A 180 3.86 15.97 -14.94
C THR A 180 3.33 15.54 -13.57
N TYR A 181 3.31 16.46 -12.60
CA TYR A 181 2.79 16.17 -11.26
C TYR A 181 1.30 15.78 -11.30
N ILE A 182 0.48 16.52 -12.05
CA ILE A 182 -0.94 16.20 -12.27
C ILE A 182 -1.10 14.82 -12.92
N THR A 183 -0.27 14.48 -13.91
CA THR A 183 -0.33 13.16 -14.57
C THR A 183 -0.07 12.02 -13.57
N GLU A 184 0.91 12.18 -12.68
CA GLU A 184 1.21 11.18 -11.65
C GLU A 184 0.06 11.05 -10.63
N LEU A 185 -0.49 12.17 -10.14
CA LEU A 185 -1.64 12.14 -9.25
C LEU A 185 -2.89 11.55 -9.93
N ASN A 186 -3.09 11.81 -11.20
CA ASN A 186 -4.19 11.22 -11.98
C ASN A 186 -4.03 9.69 -12.09
N GLY A 187 -2.80 9.19 -12.18
CA GLY A 187 -2.52 7.76 -12.13
C GLY A 187 -2.98 7.10 -10.81
N ILE A 188 -2.88 7.82 -9.69
CA ILE A 188 -3.37 7.39 -8.37
C ILE A 188 -4.90 7.47 -8.31
N TYR A 189 -5.44 8.65 -8.65
CA TYR A 189 -6.87 8.95 -8.58
C TYR A 189 -7.72 8.03 -9.47
N ALA A 190 -7.28 7.79 -10.70
CA ALA A 190 -7.96 6.90 -11.65
C ALA A 190 -8.07 5.44 -11.16
N ARG A 191 -7.24 5.04 -10.19
CA ARG A 191 -7.30 3.73 -9.54
C ARG A 191 -8.13 3.72 -8.25
N GLY A 192 -8.82 4.82 -7.96
CA GLY A 192 -9.61 4.96 -6.73
C GLY A 192 -8.75 4.99 -5.46
N LYS A 193 -7.46 5.36 -5.58
CA LYS A 193 -6.56 5.49 -4.43
C LYS A 193 -6.55 6.92 -3.91
N GLU A 194 -6.27 7.04 -2.62
CA GLU A 194 -6.18 8.34 -1.95
C GLU A 194 -4.73 8.80 -1.80
N PHE A 195 -4.54 10.11 -1.68
CA PHE A 195 -3.25 10.70 -1.36
C PHE A 195 -3.39 11.87 -0.38
N GLN A 196 -2.30 12.17 0.33
CA GLN A 196 -2.11 13.40 1.10
C GLN A 196 -1.08 14.26 0.39
N LEU A 197 -1.48 15.49 -0.02
CA LEU A 197 -0.51 16.46 -0.51
C LEU A 197 0.18 17.14 0.68
N CYS A 198 1.52 17.23 0.58
CA CYS A 198 2.36 17.95 1.51
C CYS A 198 3.24 18.93 0.74
N ILE A 199 3.38 20.17 1.23
CA ILE A 199 4.34 21.16 0.71
C ILE A 199 5.58 21.11 1.60
N SER A 200 6.71 20.72 1.03
CA SER A 200 7.98 20.59 1.73
C SER A 200 8.83 21.87 1.62
N LYS A 201 9.91 21.94 2.42
CA LYS A 201 10.88 23.06 2.46
C LYS A 201 10.23 24.41 2.77
N THR A 202 9.20 24.42 3.58
CA THR A 202 8.47 25.65 3.91
C THR A 202 9.29 26.62 4.76
N ASN A 203 10.29 26.10 5.52
CA ASN A 203 11.25 26.90 6.27
C ASN A 203 12.15 27.78 5.38
N MET A 204 12.23 27.51 4.08
CA MET A 204 13.03 28.28 3.11
C MET A 204 12.24 29.44 2.46
N LEU A 205 10.98 29.63 2.82
CA LEU A 205 10.07 30.55 2.16
C LEU A 205 9.44 31.55 3.12
N PRO A 206 9.17 32.79 2.65
CA PRO A 206 8.30 33.72 3.37
C PRO A 206 6.88 33.14 3.53
N GLN A 207 6.20 33.50 4.61
CA GLN A 207 4.85 33.04 4.89
C GLN A 207 3.84 33.36 3.78
N SER A 208 3.99 34.53 3.14
CA SER A 208 3.16 34.95 2.01
C SER A 208 3.27 34.01 0.81
N ASP A 209 4.47 33.52 0.51
CA ASP A 209 4.71 32.61 -0.60
C ASP A 209 4.12 31.22 -0.29
N ILE A 210 4.27 30.75 0.96
CA ILE A 210 3.67 29.48 1.42
C ILE A 210 2.15 29.50 1.24
N GLU A 211 1.50 30.59 1.66
CA GLU A 211 0.05 30.74 1.54
C GLU A 211 -0.42 30.78 0.07
N GLN A 212 0.34 31.46 -0.80
CA GLN A 212 0.05 31.50 -2.23
C GLN A 212 0.18 30.10 -2.87
N ILE A 213 1.28 29.37 -2.59
CA ILE A 213 1.51 28.03 -3.09
C ILE A 213 0.41 27.08 -2.59
N LYS A 214 0.08 27.13 -1.28
CA LYS A 214 -0.98 26.32 -0.68
C LYS A 214 -2.35 26.60 -1.31
N SER A 215 -2.70 27.87 -1.49
CA SER A 215 -3.97 28.28 -2.08
C SER A 215 -4.08 27.83 -3.54
N TYR A 216 -3.02 28.02 -4.33
CA TYR A 216 -2.96 27.57 -5.72
C TYR A 216 -3.06 26.03 -5.81
N ALA A 217 -2.29 25.32 -5.01
CA ALA A 217 -2.30 23.86 -4.99
C ALA A 217 -3.70 23.33 -4.61
N LYS A 218 -4.32 23.89 -3.56
CA LYS A 218 -5.67 23.49 -3.13
C LYS A 218 -6.69 23.67 -4.25
N LYS A 219 -6.70 24.85 -4.89
CA LYS A 219 -7.61 25.14 -6.00
C LYS A 219 -7.41 24.20 -7.19
N THR A 220 -6.15 23.94 -7.55
CA THR A 220 -5.82 23.03 -8.66
C THR A 220 -6.29 21.61 -8.38
N LEU A 221 -6.00 21.08 -7.19
CA LEU A 221 -6.39 19.73 -6.82
C LEU A 221 -7.91 19.57 -6.64
N GLU A 222 -8.59 20.60 -6.14
CA GLU A 222 -10.05 20.61 -6.06
C GLU A 222 -10.68 20.54 -7.46
N MET A 223 -10.14 21.30 -8.42
CA MET A 223 -10.63 21.29 -9.81
C MET A 223 -10.35 20.00 -10.55
N GLU A 224 -9.16 19.41 -10.35
CA GLU A 224 -8.74 18.20 -11.08
C GLU A 224 -9.28 16.91 -10.46
N PHE A 225 -9.39 16.84 -9.14
CA PHE A 225 -9.64 15.60 -8.39
C PHE A 225 -10.79 15.69 -7.37
N GLY A 226 -11.43 16.85 -7.20
CA GLY A 226 -12.36 17.04 -6.09
C GLY A 226 -11.69 16.93 -4.71
N TYR A 227 -10.40 17.22 -4.61
CA TYR A 227 -9.60 17.05 -3.42
C TYR A 227 -10.05 17.98 -2.29
N SER A 228 -10.48 17.43 -1.18
CA SER A 228 -11.03 18.17 -0.04
C SER A 228 -10.15 18.16 1.22
N LYS A 229 -9.07 17.37 1.23
CA LYS A 229 -8.16 17.29 2.39
C LYS A 229 -7.34 18.57 2.55
N ASP A 230 -6.92 18.85 3.77
CA ASP A 230 -5.96 19.94 3.99
C ASP A 230 -4.58 19.57 3.45
N ILE A 231 -3.86 20.60 2.99
CA ILE A 231 -2.48 20.45 2.53
C ILE A 231 -1.55 20.65 3.72
N GLU A 232 -0.74 19.66 4.02
CA GLU A 232 0.22 19.70 5.12
C GLU A 232 1.48 20.49 4.72
N LEU A 233 1.96 21.33 5.63
CA LEU A 233 3.17 22.12 5.46
C LEU A 233 4.32 21.46 6.21
N LEU A 234 5.40 21.11 5.51
CA LEU A 234 6.53 20.39 6.03
C LEU A 234 7.81 21.25 6.01
N ASP A 235 8.55 21.20 7.09
CA ASP A 235 9.87 21.80 7.28
C ASP A 235 10.93 20.72 7.53
N ASP A 236 12.14 21.11 7.93
CA ASP A 236 13.25 20.20 8.18
C ASP A 236 13.04 19.26 9.38
N ASN A 237 12.03 19.52 10.22
CA ASN A 237 11.72 18.74 11.43
C ASN A 237 10.35 18.04 11.36
N SER A 238 9.84 17.81 10.19
CA SER A 238 8.45 17.33 10.00
C SER A 238 8.25 15.83 10.14
N GLY A 239 9.20 15.09 10.72
CA GLY A 239 9.03 13.66 11.01
C GLY A 239 7.78 13.34 11.85
N ALA A 240 7.50 14.18 12.86
CA ALA A 240 6.28 14.05 13.68
C ALA A 240 4.99 14.30 12.89
N LYS A 241 5.02 15.19 11.89
CA LYS A 241 3.86 15.42 11.01
C LYS A 241 3.62 14.21 10.10
N LEU A 242 4.68 13.62 9.54
CA LEU A 242 4.55 12.37 8.77
C LEU A 242 3.98 11.26 9.66
N GLU A 243 4.48 11.11 10.88
CA GLU A 243 3.96 10.12 11.84
C GLU A 243 2.46 10.31 12.10
N LYS A 244 2.02 11.56 12.28
CA LYS A 244 0.60 11.88 12.43
C LYS A 244 -0.21 11.49 11.21
N ILE A 245 0.24 11.88 10.00
CA ILE A 245 -0.43 11.50 8.74
C ILE A 245 -0.59 9.98 8.64
N LEU A 246 0.47 9.23 8.96
CA LEU A 246 0.45 7.76 8.88
C LEU A 246 -0.51 7.13 9.90
N LYS A 247 -0.56 7.67 11.13
CA LYS A 247 -1.48 7.22 12.18
C LYS A 247 -2.96 7.60 11.92
N ASP A 248 -3.19 8.67 11.15
CA ASP A 248 -4.53 9.13 10.76
C ASP A 248 -5.09 8.35 9.55
N ILE A 249 -4.29 7.49 8.89
CA ILE A 249 -4.78 6.62 7.81
C ILE A 249 -5.78 5.62 8.39
N ASP A 250 -6.99 5.58 7.81
CA ASP A 250 -8.00 4.60 8.17
C ASP A 250 -7.65 3.21 7.60
N ILE A 251 -6.79 2.50 8.34
CA ILE A 251 -6.32 1.16 8.00
C ILE A 251 -7.48 0.17 7.85
N GLU A 252 -8.52 0.30 8.69
CA GLU A 252 -9.69 -0.58 8.66
C GLU A 252 -10.45 -0.45 7.32
N SER A 253 -10.71 0.78 6.88
CA SER A 253 -11.33 1.05 5.58
C SER A 253 -10.47 0.59 4.41
N LEU A 254 -9.15 0.73 4.50
CA LEU A 254 -8.23 0.21 3.47
C LEU A 254 -8.30 -1.31 3.36
N PHE A 255 -8.26 -2.04 4.48
CA PHE A 255 -8.44 -3.49 4.46
C PHE A 255 -9.81 -3.89 3.88
N GLU A 256 -10.87 -3.19 4.26
CA GLU A 256 -12.20 -3.44 3.74
C GLU A 256 -12.24 -3.24 2.21
N SER A 257 -11.69 -2.15 1.71
CA SER A 257 -11.68 -1.87 0.27
C SER A 257 -10.90 -2.90 -0.55
N ILE A 258 -9.81 -3.45 0.01
CA ILE A 258 -8.99 -4.46 -0.66
C ILE A 258 -9.67 -5.83 -0.66
N TYR A 259 -10.15 -6.28 0.50
CA TYR A 259 -10.52 -7.70 0.68
C TYR A 259 -12.01 -8.00 0.62
N LYS A 260 -12.88 -7.04 0.96
CA LYS A 260 -14.34 -7.26 0.92
C LYS A 260 -14.85 -7.74 -0.46
N PRO A 261 -14.39 -7.16 -1.59
CA PRO A 261 -14.82 -7.66 -2.91
C PRO A 261 -14.42 -9.12 -3.15
N HIS A 262 -13.19 -9.50 -2.80
CA HIS A 262 -12.68 -10.86 -3.00
C HIS A 262 -13.39 -11.88 -2.12
N ILE A 263 -13.57 -11.56 -0.84
CA ILE A 263 -14.32 -12.42 0.09
C ILE A 263 -15.76 -12.57 -0.38
N SER A 264 -16.43 -11.45 -0.71
CA SER A 264 -17.82 -11.46 -1.17
C SER A 264 -18.00 -12.28 -2.45
N MET A 265 -17.06 -12.18 -3.39
CA MET A 265 -17.09 -12.98 -4.63
C MET A 265 -16.99 -14.47 -4.32
N ASN A 266 -15.99 -14.88 -3.53
CA ASN A 266 -15.80 -16.28 -3.16
C ASN A 266 -17.02 -16.86 -2.44
N LEU A 267 -17.60 -16.13 -1.48
CA LEU A 267 -18.80 -16.58 -0.76
C LEU A 267 -20.01 -16.73 -1.69
N LYS A 268 -20.23 -15.79 -2.63
CA LYS A 268 -21.30 -15.89 -3.64
C LYS A 268 -21.11 -17.08 -4.57
N GLU A 269 -19.90 -17.36 -5.00
CA GLU A 269 -19.61 -18.53 -5.84
C GLU A 269 -19.84 -19.84 -5.09
N MET A 270 -19.46 -19.92 -3.81
CA MET A 270 -19.76 -21.08 -2.97
C MET A 270 -21.28 -21.27 -2.80
N GLU A 271 -22.00 -20.20 -2.49
CA GLU A 271 -23.48 -20.20 -2.40
C GLU A 271 -24.12 -20.68 -3.70
N SER A 272 -23.69 -20.14 -4.84
CA SER A 272 -24.18 -20.55 -6.17
C SER A 272 -23.92 -22.03 -6.43
N THR A 273 -22.72 -22.53 -6.11
CA THR A 273 -22.36 -23.93 -6.27
C THR A 273 -23.23 -24.84 -5.40
N ILE A 274 -23.44 -24.48 -4.13
CA ILE A 274 -24.32 -25.22 -3.22
C ILE A 274 -25.75 -25.24 -3.76
N ASN A 275 -26.31 -24.11 -4.16
CA ASN A 275 -27.68 -24.00 -4.68
C ASN A 275 -27.89 -24.81 -5.96
N THR A 276 -26.90 -24.82 -6.86
CA THR A 276 -26.89 -25.65 -8.06
C THR A 276 -26.90 -27.14 -7.69
N THR A 277 -26.05 -27.52 -6.71
CA THR A 277 -25.99 -28.91 -6.21
C THR A 277 -27.27 -29.33 -5.54
N ILE A 278 -27.88 -28.47 -4.70
CA ILE A 278 -29.19 -28.72 -4.09
C ILE A 278 -30.26 -28.96 -5.19
N SER A 279 -30.24 -28.11 -6.20
CA SER A 279 -31.21 -28.24 -7.32
C SER A 279 -31.06 -29.57 -8.07
N ALA A 280 -29.82 -29.99 -8.31
CA ALA A 280 -29.55 -31.28 -8.93
C ALA A 280 -29.96 -32.46 -8.03
N LEU A 281 -29.67 -32.40 -6.74
CA LEU A 281 -30.00 -33.45 -5.78
C LEU A 281 -31.48 -33.54 -5.43
N ARG A 282 -32.28 -32.48 -5.66
CA ARG A 282 -33.76 -32.51 -5.48
C ARG A 282 -34.44 -33.54 -6.36
N TYR A 283 -33.84 -33.94 -7.45
CA TYR A 283 -34.35 -34.98 -8.33
C TYR A 283 -33.98 -36.40 -7.86
N ASP A 284 -32.96 -36.56 -7.00
CA ASP A 284 -32.43 -37.88 -6.67
C ASP A 284 -32.63 -38.35 -5.22
N LYS A 285 -32.44 -37.50 -4.19
CA LYS A 285 -32.54 -37.96 -2.77
C LYS A 285 -32.82 -36.85 -1.76
N GLN A 286 -33.89 -36.95 -0.98
CA GLN A 286 -34.34 -35.96 0.04
C GLN A 286 -33.36 -35.78 1.21
N ASP A 287 -32.67 -36.84 1.65
CA ASP A 287 -31.81 -36.77 2.85
C ASP A 287 -30.53 -35.96 2.65
N ALA A 288 -30.00 -35.94 1.43
CA ALA A 288 -28.80 -35.16 1.10
C ALA A 288 -29.10 -33.66 1.02
N ILE A 289 -30.33 -33.25 0.72
CA ILE A 289 -30.78 -31.86 0.60
C ILE A 289 -30.69 -31.14 1.93
N ASN A 290 -31.16 -31.77 3.00
CA ASN A 290 -31.19 -31.14 4.34
C ASN A 290 -29.77 -30.79 4.84
N ALA A 291 -28.79 -31.65 4.60
CA ALA A 291 -27.40 -31.40 5.01
C ALA A 291 -26.75 -30.23 4.26
N ILE A 292 -27.07 -30.05 2.97
CA ILE A 292 -26.52 -28.96 2.14
C ILE A 292 -27.23 -27.63 2.45
N GLU A 293 -28.51 -27.63 2.74
CA GLU A 293 -29.26 -26.43 3.14
C GLU A 293 -28.73 -25.81 4.44
N VAL A 294 -28.38 -26.64 5.42
CA VAL A 294 -27.73 -26.15 6.67
C VAL A 294 -26.39 -25.47 6.35
N LYS A 295 -25.60 -26.06 5.47
CA LYS A 295 -24.30 -25.49 5.07
C LYS A 295 -24.46 -24.18 4.28
N SER A 296 -25.48 -24.07 3.44
CA SER A 296 -25.81 -22.83 2.72
C SER A 296 -26.17 -21.69 3.67
N SER A 297 -26.97 -21.99 4.69
CA SER A 297 -27.36 -21.01 5.71
C SER A 297 -26.13 -20.48 6.52
N LEU A 298 -25.19 -21.37 6.85
CA LEU A 298 -23.95 -20.98 7.52
C LEU A 298 -23.05 -20.09 6.64
N LEU A 299 -23.02 -20.35 5.33
CA LEU A 299 -22.28 -19.54 4.37
C LEU A 299 -22.86 -18.12 4.26
N LEU A 300 -24.17 -17.98 4.21
CA LEU A 300 -24.86 -16.69 4.22
C LEU A 300 -24.52 -15.86 5.47
N MET A 301 -24.41 -16.52 6.64
CA MET A 301 -23.98 -15.84 7.87
C MET A 301 -22.55 -15.26 7.73
N CYS A 302 -21.63 -15.97 7.09
CA CYS A 302 -20.27 -15.46 6.85
C CYS A 302 -20.26 -14.30 5.85
N TYR A 303 -21.18 -14.29 4.87
CA TYR A 303 -21.29 -13.24 3.85
C TYR A 303 -21.78 -11.90 4.43
N LEU A 304 -22.62 -11.97 5.47
CA LEU A 304 -23.21 -10.79 6.12
C LEU A 304 -22.32 -10.18 7.22
N MET A 305 -21.24 -10.86 7.62
CA MET A 305 -20.24 -10.35 8.57
C MET A 305 -19.17 -9.54 7.84
#